data_baca09372fc6f36fd3e2c923bc91c8a5
#
_entry.id   baca09372fc6f36fd3e2c923bc91c8a5
#
_cell.length_a   1.000
_cell.length_b   1.000
_cell.length_c   1.000
_cell.angle_alpha   90.00
_cell.angle_beta   90.00
_cell.angle_gamma   90.00
#
_symmetry.space_group_name_H-M   'P 1'
#
loop_
_entity.id
_entity.type
_entity.pdbx_description
1 polymer ?
#
loop_
_entity_poly.entity_id
_entity_poly.type
_entity_poly.pdbx_seq_one_letter_code
_entity_poly.pdbx_strand_id
1 'polypeptide(L)'
;MNAIRPARADEAGRLTDVCKRAKAHWGYDADFMAASADALTITPAMIARGRVLVAESAQGEVLGVATAVPLEAKGTFDLGHMFVEPRAIGTGVGRKLFLAIVALIAAEGAKKLVILADPNAEAFYRRMGAKRVGDAPSESIPGRHLPLLEFEIG
;
A
#
# COMPACT_ATOMS: atom_id res chain seq x y z
N MET A 1 12.75 11.50 -13.47
CA MET A 1 11.74 12.12 -12.58
C MET A 1 10.47 11.29 -12.59
N ASN A 2 9.85 11.02 -11.46
CA ASN A 2 8.63 10.23 -11.40
C ASN A 2 7.44 11.10 -10.95
N ALA A 3 6.24 10.62 -11.24
CA ALA A 3 5.00 11.34 -10.94
C ALA A 3 4.01 10.39 -10.27
N ILE A 4 3.13 10.95 -9.44
CA ILE A 4 2.03 10.21 -8.83
C ILE A 4 0.75 10.60 -9.57
N ARG A 5 -0.03 9.60 -9.95
CA ARG A 5 -1.30 9.78 -10.64
C ARG A 5 -2.34 8.75 -10.22
N PRO A 6 -3.63 9.00 -10.47
CA PRO A 6 -4.65 7.96 -10.29
C PRO A 6 -4.41 6.78 -11.24
N ALA A 7 -4.77 5.59 -10.79
CA ALA A 7 -4.71 4.40 -11.63
C ALA A 7 -5.74 4.48 -12.75
N ARG A 8 -5.41 3.86 -13.89
CA ARG A 8 -6.33 3.73 -15.03
C ARG A 8 -7.10 2.42 -14.92
N ALA A 9 -8.31 2.40 -15.46
CA ALA A 9 -9.21 1.25 -15.35
C ALA A 9 -8.60 -0.06 -15.88
N ASP A 10 -7.74 0.01 -16.88
CA ASP A 10 -7.12 -1.16 -17.52
C ASP A 10 -5.80 -1.61 -16.86
N GLU A 11 -5.43 -1.01 -15.74
CA GLU A 11 -4.15 -1.30 -15.09
C GLU A 11 -4.21 -2.34 -13.97
N ALA A 12 -5.37 -2.84 -13.61
CA ALA A 12 -5.53 -3.73 -12.45
C ALA A 12 -4.54 -4.91 -12.44
N GLY A 13 -4.38 -5.58 -13.57
CA GLY A 13 -3.45 -6.71 -13.68
C GLY A 13 -2.00 -6.30 -13.50
N ARG A 14 -1.61 -5.19 -14.11
CA ARG A 14 -0.24 -4.66 -13.99
C ARG A 14 0.07 -4.26 -12.56
N LEU A 15 -0.88 -3.61 -11.88
CA LEU A 15 -0.70 -3.19 -10.49
C LEU A 15 -0.61 -4.39 -9.54
N THR A 16 -1.41 -5.43 -9.79
CA THR A 16 -1.32 -6.68 -9.05
C THR A 16 0.06 -7.32 -9.20
N ASP A 17 0.62 -7.31 -10.40
CA ASP A 17 1.96 -7.85 -10.66
C ASP A 17 3.03 -7.09 -9.87
N VAL A 18 2.91 -5.78 -9.76
CA VAL A 18 3.81 -4.96 -8.94
C VAL A 18 3.71 -5.38 -7.48
N CYS A 19 2.50 -5.56 -6.94
CA CYS A 19 2.30 -5.98 -5.57
C CYS A 19 2.96 -7.34 -5.30
N LYS A 20 2.80 -8.28 -6.22
CA LYS A 20 3.38 -9.63 -6.10
C LYS A 20 4.90 -9.60 -6.14
N ARG A 21 5.48 -8.86 -7.08
CA ARG A 21 6.95 -8.74 -7.17
C ARG A 21 7.55 -8.08 -5.93
N ALA A 22 6.91 -7.02 -5.45
CA ALA A 22 7.36 -6.31 -4.26
C ALA A 22 7.32 -7.22 -3.02
N LYS A 23 6.24 -7.98 -2.86
CA LYS A 23 6.10 -8.92 -1.73
C LYS A 23 7.13 -10.03 -1.82
N ALA A 24 7.30 -10.62 -3.00
CA ALA A 24 8.24 -11.71 -3.23
C ALA A 24 9.71 -11.28 -3.00
N HIS A 25 10.00 -10.01 -3.17
CA HIS A 25 11.34 -9.46 -2.94
C HIS A 25 11.88 -9.75 -1.54
N TRP A 26 11.00 -9.88 -0.55
CA TRP A 26 11.39 -10.19 0.83
C TRP A 26 11.75 -11.65 1.06
N GLY A 27 11.66 -12.52 0.05
CA GLY A 27 12.09 -13.90 0.13
C GLY A 27 11.05 -14.89 0.64
N TYR A 28 9.77 -14.53 0.64
CA TYR A 28 8.70 -15.45 1.01
C TYR A 28 8.60 -16.60 0.01
N ASP A 29 8.27 -17.80 0.50
CA ASP A 29 8.19 -18.99 -0.34
C ASP A 29 6.90 -19.02 -1.19
N ALA A 30 6.82 -20.05 -2.08
CA ALA A 30 5.70 -20.17 -3.01
C ALA A 30 4.35 -20.37 -2.29
N ASP A 31 4.34 -21.12 -1.19
CA ASP A 31 3.11 -21.35 -0.43
C ASP A 31 2.60 -20.08 0.23
N PHE A 32 3.52 -19.30 0.79
CA PHE A 32 3.20 -17.99 1.36
C PHE A 32 2.63 -17.07 0.29
N MET A 33 3.28 -17.00 -0.87
CA MET A 33 2.84 -16.13 -1.97
C MET A 33 1.46 -16.55 -2.48
N ALA A 34 1.20 -17.85 -2.59
CA ALA A 34 -0.11 -18.35 -3.02
C ALA A 34 -1.20 -17.99 -2.01
N ALA A 35 -0.94 -18.14 -0.72
CA ALA A 35 -1.88 -17.78 0.35
C ALA A 35 -2.15 -16.27 0.39
N SER A 36 -1.20 -15.46 -0.04
CA SER A 36 -1.31 -13.99 -0.03
C SER A 36 -1.92 -13.42 -1.31
N ALA A 37 -2.18 -14.24 -2.33
CA ALA A 37 -2.57 -13.78 -3.66
C ALA A 37 -3.77 -12.83 -3.65
N ASP A 38 -4.83 -13.16 -2.91
CA ASP A 38 -6.03 -12.32 -2.86
C ASP A 38 -5.74 -10.95 -2.22
N ALA A 39 -4.96 -10.94 -1.14
CA ALA A 39 -4.59 -9.70 -0.46
C ALA A 39 -3.71 -8.79 -1.34
N LEU A 40 -2.99 -9.37 -2.30
CA LEU A 40 -2.12 -8.63 -3.22
C LEU A 40 -2.85 -8.19 -4.49
N THR A 41 -4.09 -8.62 -4.70
CA THR A 41 -4.83 -8.35 -5.92
C THR A 41 -5.48 -6.98 -5.89
N ILE A 42 -5.26 -6.19 -6.94
CA ILE A 42 -5.96 -4.94 -7.19
C ILE A 42 -6.96 -5.20 -8.32
N THR A 43 -8.22 -4.85 -8.09
CA THR A 43 -9.30 -5.12 -9.03
C THR A 43 -9.75 -3.86 -9.75
N PRO A 44 -10.39 -3.98 -10.92
CA PRO A 44 -10.99 -2.83 -11.59
C PRO A 44 -12.02 -2.08 -10.72
N ALA A 45 -12.76 -2.82 -9.87
CA ALA A 45 -13.72 -2.21 -8.96
C ALA A 45 -13.03 -1.29 -7.93
N MET A 46 -11.87 -1.70 -7.43
CA MET A 46 -11.08 -0.86 -6.52
C MET A 46 -10.62 0.43 -7.20
N ILE A 47 -10.14 0.31 -8.44
CA ILE A 47 -9.73 1.48 -9.22
C ILE A 47 -10.91 2.42 -9.46
N ALA A 48 -12.08 1.88 -9.76
CA ALA A 48 -13.29 2.66 -9.98
C ALA A 48 -13.72 3.46 -8.75
N ARG A 49 -13.38 2.99 -7.54
CA ARG A 49 -13.67 3.72 -6.30
C ARG A 49 -12.78 4.94 -6.09
N GLY A 50 -11.68 5.06 -6.85
CA GLY A 50 -10.91 6.30 -6.93
C GLY A 50 -9.79 6.48 -5.91
N ARG A 51 -9.46 5.47 -5.11
CA ARG A 51 -8.38 5.59 -4.11
C ARG A 51 -7.24 4.63 -4.42
N VAL A 52 -6.84 4.59 -5.68
CA VAL A 52 -5.69 3.82 -6.15
C VAL A 52 -4.74 4.79 -6.85
N LEU A 53 -3.57 4.99 -6.30
CA LEU A 53 -2.55 5.89 -6.84
C LEU A 53 -1.37 5.09 -7.37
N VAL A 54 -0.80 5.57 -8.46
CA VAL A 54 0.32 4.93 -9.15
C VAL A 54 1.49 5.90 -9.21
N ALA A 55 2.69 5.39 -8.94
CA ALA A 55 3.93 6.10 -9.22
C ALA A 55 4.43 5.68 -10.60
N GLU A 56 4.71 6.65 -11.44
CA GLU A 56 5.09 6.44 -12.83
C GLU A 56 6.44 7.09 -13.11
N SER A 57 7.32 6.40 -13.84
CA SER A 57 8.59 6.96 -14.27
C SER A 57 8.40 7.98 -15.40
N ALA A 58 9.47 8.72 -15.73
CA ALA A 58 9.44 9.63 -16.87
C ALA A 58 9.14 8.92 -18.19
N GLN A 59 9.40 7.60 -18.29
CA GLN A 59 9.13 6.78 -19.45
C GLN A 59 7.75 6.10 -19.42
N GLY A 60 6.92 6.41 -18.42
CA GLY A 60 5.59 5.82 -18.28
C GLY A 60 5.55 4.44 -17.64
N GLU A 61 6.65 4.00 -17.01
CA GLU A 61 6.69 2.71 -16.33
C GLU A 61 6.07 2.82 -14.93
N VAL A 62 5.28 1.83 -14.53
CA VAL A 62 4.71 1.75 -13.18
C VAL A 62 5.82 1.36 -12.19
N LEU A 63 6.05 2.20 -11.21
CA LEU A 63 7.08 2.00 -10.19
C LEU A 63 6.50 1.62 -8.82
N GLY A 64 5.22 1.84 -8.59
CA GLY A 64 4.59 1.51 -7.33
C GLY A 64 3.11 1.84 -7.32
N VAL A 65 2.43 1.40 -6.26
CA VAL A 65 0.99 1.57 -6.10
C VAL A 65 0.64 1.73 -4.63
N ALA A 66 -0.34 2.58 -4.35
CA ALA A 66 -0.90 2.74 -3.00
C ALA A 66 -2.41 2.78 -3.08
N THR A 67 -3.09 2.13 -2.14
CA THR A 67 -4.55 2.16 -2.04
C THR A 67 -5.00 2.46 -0.62
N ALA A 68 -6.15 3.08 -0.48
CA ALA A 68 -6.77 3.31 0.83
C ALA A 68 -8.26 2.98 0.77
N VAL A 69 -8.78 2.49 1.88
CA VAL A 69 -10.18 2.06 2.00
C VAL A 69 -10.77 2.66 3.28
N PRO A 70 -11.96 3.28 3.23
CA PRO A 70 -12.59 3.78 4.45
C PRO A 70 -13.00 2.61 5.36
N LEU A 71 -12.80 2.78 6.66
CA LEU A 71 -13.25 1.85 7.68
C LEU A 71 -14.55 2.34 8.30
N GLU A 72 -15.19 1.50 9.12
CA GLU A 72 -16.45 1.87 9.79
C GLU A 72 -16.33 3.11 10.66
N ALA A 73 -15.22 3.24 11.38
CA ALA A 73 -14.98 4.41 12.21
C ALA A 73 -14.79 5.63 11.30
N LYS A 74 -15.66 6.63 11.46
CA LYS A 74 -15.63 7.84 10.63
C LYS A 74 -14.27 8.52 10.70
N GLY A 75 -13.75 8.89 9.54
CA GLY A 75 -12.44 9.54 9.44
C GLY A 75 -11.27 8.59 9.53
N THR A 76 -11.50 7.28 9.60
CA THR A 76 -10.45 6.26 9.68
C THR A 76 -10.40 5.49 8.36
N PHE A 77 -9.20 5.41 7.79
CA PHE A 77 -8.94 4.67 6.55
C PHE A 77 -7.89 3.59 6.80
N ASP A 78 -7.96 2.52 6.03
CA ASP A 78 -6.97 1.46 6.01
C ASP A 78 -6.05 1.64 4.79
N LEU A 79 -4.75 1.48 4.99
CA LEU A 79 -3.80 1.43 3.88
C LEU A 79 -3.86 0.01 3.30
N GLY A 80 -4.62 -0.16 2.22
CA GLY A 80 -4.88 -1.48 1.67
C GLY A 80 -3.68 -2.07 0.94
N HIS A 81 -2.98 -1.24 0.17
CA HIS A 81 -1.78 -1.63 -0.55
C HIS A 81 -0.77 -0.50 -0.50
N MET A 82 0.49 -0.84 -0.38
CA MET A 82 1.61 0.08 -0.51
C MET A 82 2.81 -0.74 -0.95
N PHE A 83 3.05 -0.78 -2.25
CA PHE A 83 4.08 -1.60 -2.85
C PHE A 83 4.88 -0.81 -3.88
N VAL A 84 6.20 -1.02 -3.86
CA VAL A 84 7.14 -0.37 -4.77
C VAL A 84 7.90 -1.45 -5.52
N GLU A 85 8.05 -1.28 -6.84
CA GLU A 85 8.89 -2.18 -7.64
C GLU A 85 10.25 -2.33 -6.98
N PRO A 86 10.80 -3.55 -6.87
CA PRO A 86 12.10 -3.75 -6.23
C PRO A 86 13.21 -2.84 -6.76
N ARG A 87 13.25 -2.60 -8.08
CA ARG A 87 14.24 -1.71 -8.70
C ARG A 87 14.10 -0.25 -8.30
N ALA A 88 12.97 0.14 -7.77
CA ALA A 88 12.70 1.52 -7.36
C ALA A 88 12.83 1.74 -5.85
N ILE A 89 13.17 0.71 -5.08
CA ILE A 89 13.39 0.81 -3.64
C ILE A 89 14.59 1.75 -3.39
N GLY A 90 14.43 2.66 -2.43
CA GLY A 90 15.48 3.61 -2.08
C GLY A 90 15.56 4.85 -2.98
N THR A 91 14.61 5.00 -3.91
CA THR A 91 14.58 6.14 -4.85
C THR A 91 13.63 7.27 -4.41
N GLY A 92 12.92 7.10 -3.28
CA GLY A 92 11.94 8.07 -2.81
C GLY A 92 10.52 7.85 -3.35
N VAL A 93 10.30 6.84 -4.18
CA VAL A 93 8.98 6.52 -4.73
C VAL A 93 7.97 6.18 -3.63
N GLY A 94 8.38 5.36 -2.66
CA GLY A 94 7.51 4.99 -1.54
C GLY A 94 7.07 6.20 -0.73
N ARG A 95 7.99 7.11 -0.44
CA ARG A 95 7.67 8.35 0.27
C ARG A 95 6.65 9.19 -0.49
N LYS A 96 6.85 9.37 -1.79
CA LYS A 96 5.92 10.15 -2.62
C LYS A 96 4.54 9.52 -2.65
N LEU A 97 4.46 8.21 -2.81
CA LEU A 97 3.19 7.48 -2.79
C LEU A 97 2.48 7.64 -1.46
N PHE A 98 3.20 7.46 -0.36
CA PHE A 98 2.62 7.57 0.97
C PHE A 98 2.04 8.96 1.21
N LEU A 99 2.81 9.99 0.91
CA LEU A 99 2.35 11.37 1.09
C LEU A 99 1.16 11.69 0.19
N ALA A 100 1.14 11.16 -1.03
CA ALA A 100 0.03 11.38 -1.96
C ALA A 100 -1.26 10.68 -1.52
N ILE A 101 -1.18 9.44 -1.04
CA ILE A 101 -2.38 8.74 -0.57
C ILE A 101 -2.94 9.38 0.71
N VAL A 102 -2.06 9.84 1.60
CA VAL A 102 -2.47 10.59 2.79
C VAL A 102 -3.18 11.87 2.41
N ALA A 103 -2.62 12.64 1.46
CA ALA A 103 -3.25 13.88 0.99
C ALA A 103 -4.62 13.62 0.36
N LEU A 104 -4.73 12.54 -0.41
CA LEU A 104 -5.99 12.16 -1.05
C LEU A 104 -7.10 11.90 -0.02
N ILE A 105 -6.82 11.08 0.97
CA ILE A 105 -7.83 10.75 1.99
C ILE A 105 -8.06 11.91 2.97
N ALA A 106 -7.06 12.74 3.22
CA ALA A 106 -7.23 13.94 4.04
C ALA A 106 -8.26 14.88 3.41
N ALA A 107 -8.26 15.01 2.09
CA ALA A 107 -9.24 15.80 1.35
C ALA A 107 -10.66 15.22 1.49
N GLU A 108 -10.79 13.95 1.83
CA GLU A 108 -12.06 13.28 2.09
C GLU A 108 -12.45 13.30 3.57
N GLY A 109 -11.70 14.02 4.40
CA GLY A 109 -12.00 14.14 5.84
C GLY A 109 -11.30 13.13 6.73
N ALA A 110 -10.33 12.38 6.21
CA ALA A 110 -9.62 11.40 7.02
C ALA A 110 -8.85 12.06 8.17
N LYS A 111 -8.89 11.42 9.33
CA LYS A 111 -8.16 11.83 10.55
C LYS A 111 -7.10 10.81 10.93
N LYS A 112 -7.20 9.59 10.45
CA LYS A 112 -6.29 8.51 10.80
C LYS A 112 -6.16 7.52 9.66
N LEU A 113 -4.94 7.06 9.42
CA LEU A 113 -4.64 5.95 8.52
C LEU A 113 -4.13 4.78 9.34
N VAL A 114 -4.79 3.62 9.22
CA VAL A 114 -4.39 2.38 9.88
C VAL A 114 -3.52 1.58 8.91
N ILE A 115 -2.41 1.05 9.41
CA ILE A 115 -1.44 0.33 8.60
C ILE A 115 -1.14 -1.01 9.27
N LEU A 116 -1.57 -2.10 8.62
CA LEU A 116 -1.16 -3.45 9.01
C LEU A 116 0.07 -3.78 8.17
N ALA A 117 1.24 -3.64 8.76
CA ALA A 117 2.49 -3.60 8.01
C ALA A 117 3.17 -4.96 7.91
N ASP A 118 3.75 -5.24 6.73
CA ASP A 118 4.76 -6.29 6.64
C ASP A 118 5.91 -5.90 7.59
N PRO A 119 6.46 -6.85 8.38
CA PRO A 119 7.57 -6.52 9.29
C PRO A 119 8.75 -5.86 8.58
N ASN A 120 9.00 -6.21 7.32
CA ASN A 120 10.07 -5.62 6.51
C ASN A 120 9.82 -4.15 6.17
N ALA A 121 8.57 -3.69 6.25
CA ALA A 121 8.19 -2.32 5.92
C ALA A 121 7.93 -1.44 7.15
N GLU A 122 7.92 -2.01 8.33
CA GLU A 122 7.61 -1.26 9.56
C GLU A 122 8.49 -0.02 9.73
N ALA A 123 9.80 -0.17 9.51
CA ALA A 123 10.74 0.94 9.66
C ALA A 123 10.43 2.08 8.70
N PHE A 124 9.99 1.78 7.48
CA PHE A 124 9.58 2.79 6.51
C PHE A 124 8.41 3.60 7.05
N TYR A 125 7.36 2.94 7.53
CA TYR A 125 6.18 3.65 8.05
C TYR A 125 6.50 4.48 9.29
N ARG A 126 7.37 3.98 10.16
CA ARG A 126 7.82 4.76 11.32
C ARG A 126 8.57 6.02 10.90
N ARG A 127 9.42 5.92 9.88
CA ARG A 127 10.12 7.11 9.33
C ARG A 127 9.15 8.12 8.74
N MET A 128 8.00 7.65 8.22
CA MET A 128 6.96 8.54 7.71
C MET A 128 6.15 9.20 8.83
N GLY A 129 6.31 8.76 10.06
CA GLY A 129 5.62 9.34 11.22
C GLY A 129 4.53 8.47 11.82
N ALA A 130 4.33 7.26 11.31
CA ALA A 130 3.38 6.33 11.88
C ALA A 130 3.91 5.76 13.21
N LYS A 131 3.01 5.42 14.11
CA LYS A 131 3.34 4.85 15.41
C LYS A 131 2.77 3.45 15.52
N ARG A 132 3.57 2.52 16.00
CA ARG A 132 3.09 1.18 16.29
C ARG A 132 2.20 1.21 17.53
N VAL A 133 0.97 0.70 17.38
CA VAL A 133 -0.02 0.64 18.46
C VAL A 133 -0.28 -0.77 18.96
N GLY A 134 0.29 -1.77 18.29
CA GLY A 134 0.11 -3.16 18.68
C GLY A 134 0.48 -4.10 17.56
N ASP A 135 -0.18 -5.25 17.54
CA ASP A 135 -0.14 -6.18 16.43
C ASP A 135 -1.56 -6.69 16.15
N ALA A 136 -1.76 -7.28 14.97
CA ALA A 136 -3.03 -7.86 14.59
C ALA A 136 -2.82 -9.08 13.68
N PRO A 137 -3.79 -10.01 13.64
CA PRO A 137 -3.67 -11.19 12.79
C PRO A 137 -3.58 -10.82 11.32
N SER A 138 -2.73 -11.54 10.58
CA SER A 138 -2.70 -11.46 9.13
C SER A 138 -4.02 -11.96 8.56
N GLU A 139 -4.56 -11.27 7.57
CA GLU A 139 -5.78 -11.70 6.87
C GLU A 139 -5.51 -12.90 5.96
N SER A 140 -4.28 -13.11 5.55
CA SER A 140 -3.90 -14.12 4.54
C SER A 140 -3.26 -15.35 5.14
N ILE A 141 -2.48 -15.22 6.21
CA ILE A 141 -1.65 -16.29 6.77
C ILE A 141 -2.13 -16.64 8.17
N PRO A 142 -2.78 -17.78 8.36
CA PRO A 142 -3.24 -18.20 9.69
C PRO A 142 -2.10 -18.24 10.70
N GLY A 143 -2.35 -17.70 11.87
CA GLY A 143 -1.38 -17.69 12.98
C GLY A 143 -0.29 -16.64 12.89
N ARG A 144 -0.20 -15.90 11.80
CA ARG A 144 0.78 -14.82 11.65
C ARG A 144 0.19 -13.52 12.19
N HIS A 145 0.94 -12.82 13.03
CA HIS A 145 0.61 -11.48 13.52
C HIS A 145 1.53 -10.47 12.86
N LEU A 146 0.99 -9.32 12.56
CA LEU A 146 1.70 -8.24 11.87
C LEU A 146 1.71 -6.98 12.74
N PRO A 147 2.75 -6.14 12.63
CA PRO A 147 2.75 -4.83 13.30
C PRO A 147 1.54 -4.00 12.83
N LEU A 148 0.83 -3.45 13.80
CA LEU A 148 -0.29 -2.54 13.55
C LEU A 148 0.16 -1.13 13.91
N LEU A 149 0.13 -0.23 12.92
CA LEU A 149 0.54 1.16 13.09
C LEU A 149 -0.62 2.10 12.78
N GLU A 150 -0.52 3.31 13.31
CA GLU A 150 -1.47 4.39 13.02
C GLU A 150 -0.70 5.65 12.64
N PHE A 151 -1.20 6.32 11.62
CA PHE A 151 -0.69 7.61 11.17
C PHE A 151 -1.78 8.65 11.38
N GLU A 152 -1.51 9.64 12.22
CA GLU A 152 -2.44 10.74 12.49
C GLU A 152 -2.41 11.76 11.37
N ILE A 153 -3.59 12.18 10.91
CA ILE A 153 -3.76 13.15 9.82
C ILE A 153 -4.40 14.40 10.43
N GLY A 154 -3.77 15.46 10.26
CA GLY A 154 -4.36 16.65 10.79
C GLY A 154 -3.60 17.78 10.96
#